data_091916939ed9c6632b1b0e00300ba5bf
#
_entry.id   091916939ed9c6632b1b0e00300ba5bf
#
_cell.length_a   1.000
_cell.length_b   1.000
_cell.length_c   1.000
_cell.angle_alpha   90.00
_cell.angle_beta   90.00
_cell.angle_gamma   90.00
#
_symmetry.space_group_name_H-M   'P 1'
#
loop_
_entity.id
_entity.type
_entity.pdbx_description
1 polymer ?
#
loop_
_entity_poly.entity_id
_entity_poly.type
_entity_poly.pdbx_seq_one_letter_code
_entity_poly.pdbx_strand_id
1 'polypeptide(L)'
;MKLLLTSSMILCFSVFANAQNIKKQEAEKIIKTYFSGYLQKDWNMTASQLADGFTFSSPAGDDHIPIAVYKERCFPNSKFFGTIDFPEIMVDGNKALVIYEITTTNSKVIRNVEYWTFSDGKVKSIECFFGGTGVGYPANAQNK
;
A
#
# COMPACT_ATOMS: atom_id res chain seq x y z
N MET A 1 -57.15 24.00 -28.35
CA MET A 1 -56.38 22.85 -27.86
C MET A 1 -54.95 23.38 -27.66
N LYS A 2 -54.62 23.72 -26.39
CA LYS A 2 -53.30 24.27 -26.04
C LYS A 2 -52.43 23.13 -25.49
N LEU A 3 -51.35 22.81 -26.21
CA LEU A 3 -50.31 21.85 -25.77
C LEU A 3 -49.38 22.56 -24.80
N LEU A 4 -49.34 22.08 -23.55
CA LEU A 4 -48.37 22.47 -22.52
C LEU A 4 -47.15 21.56 -22.68
N LEU A 5 -46.02 22.06 -23.17
CA LEU A 5 -44.70 21.42 -23.11
C LEU A 5 -44.14 21.65 -21.71
N THR A 6 -44.14 20.61 -20.89
CA THR A 6 -43.38 20.59 -19.64
C THR A 6 -41.92 20.20 -19.91
N SER A 7 -41.05 21.18 -19.88
CA SER A 7 -39.57 20.97 -19.98
C SER A 7 -39.07 20.42 -18.67
N SER A 8 -38.68 19.13 -18.65
CA SER A 8 -38.07 18.46 -17.49
C SER A 8 -36.58 18.77 -17.49
N MET A 9 -36.17 19.65 -16.60
CA MET A 9 -34.74 20.04 -16.43
C MET A 9 -34.06 18.99 -15.54
N ILE A 10 -33.31 18.08 -16.16
CA ILE A 10 -32.48 17.09 -15.46
C ILE A 10 -31.25 17.80 -14.91
N LEU A 11 -31.23 18.01 -13.58
CA LEU A 11 -30.06 18.52 -12.86
C LEU A 11 -29.07 17.39 -12.70
N CYS A 12 -28.03 17.35 -13.57
CA CYS A 12 -26.89 16.48 -13.37
C CYS A 12 -26.04 17.01 -12.21
N PHE A 13 -26.16 16.43 -11.02
CA PHE A 13 -25.20 16.60 -9.93
C PHE A 13 -23.93 15.85 -10.28
N SER A 14 -22.91 16.56 -10.78
CA SER A 14 -21.54 16.06 -10.85
C SER A 14 -21.00 15.97 -9.42
N VAL A 15 -20.98 14.77 -8.86
CA VAL A 15 -20.28 14.49 -7.62
C VAL A 15 -18.79 14.56 -7.93
N PHE A 16 -18.17 15.72 -7.66
CA PHE A 16 -16.71 15.81 -7.61
C PHE A 16 -16.27 15.01 -6.40
N ALA A 17 -15.75 13.81 -6.61
CA ALA A 17 -15.01 13.08 -5.59
C ALA A 17 -13.74 13.90 -5.30
N ASN A 18 -13.79 14.78 -4.31
CA ASN A 18 -12.59 15.38 -3.75
C ASN A 18 -11.78 14.25 -3.13
N ALA A 19 -10.64 13.91 -3.72
CA ALA A 19 -9.67 13.03 -3.10
C ALA A 19 -9.24 13.68 -1.78
N GLN A 20 -9.83 13.24 -0.68
CA GLN A 20 -9.56 13.79 0.64
C GLN A 20 -8.15 13.40 1.06
N ASN A 21 -7.31 14.41 1.35
CA ASN A 21 -5.97 14.17 1.85
C ASN A 21 -6.04 13.36 3.15
N ILE A 22 -5.24 12.31 3.25
CA ILE A 22 -5.13 11.51 4.47
C ILE A 22 -4.27 12.27 5.49
N LYS A 23 -4.66 12.24 6.76
CA LYS A 23 -3.82 12.80 7.83
C LYS A 23 -2.58 11.94 8.03
N LYS A 24 -1.42 12.57 8.29
CA LYS A 24 -0.14 11.87 8.50
C LYS A 24 -0.27 10.73 9.52
N GLN A 25 -0.85 11.00 10.69
CA GLN A 25 -1.00 10.00 11.75
C GLN A 25 -1.89 8.81 11.34
N GLU A 26 -2.90 9.08 10.52
CA GLU A 26 -3.80 8.05 9.99
C GLU A 26 -3.06 7.17 8.97
N ALA A 27 -2.32 7.77 8.03
CA ALA A 27 -1.49 7.04 7.08
C ALA A 27 -0.45 6.17 7.79
N GLU A 28 0.26 6.71 8.77
CA GLU A 28 1.23 5.96 9.57
C GLU A 28 0.58 4.79 10.32
N LYS A 29 -0.62 4.98 10.88
CA LYS A 29 -1.37 3.92 11.55
C LYS A 29 -1.73 2.80 10.57
N ILE A 30 -2.24 3.14 9.39
CA ILE A 30 -2.59 2.18 8.34
C ILE A 30 -1.35 1.38 7.92
N ILE A 31 -0.24 2.06 7.63
CA ILE A 31 1.03 1.42 7.23
C ILE A 31 1.51 0.45 8.32
N LYS A 32 1.57 0.89 9.56
CA LYS A 32 2.03 0.06 10.69
C LYS A 32 1.09 -1.12 10.93
N THR A 33 -0.23 -0.94 10.80
CA THR A 33 -1.20 -2.05 10.93
C THR A 33 -1.05 -3.07 9.81
N TYR A 34 -0.88 -2.61 8.57
CA TYR A 34 -0.60 -3.48 7.42
C TYR A 34 0.62 -4.37 7.65
N PHE A 35 1.75 -3.79 8.07
CA PHE A 35 2.96 -4.55 8.34
C PHE A 35 2.87 -5.41 9.62
N SER A 36 2.05 -5.01 10.59
CA SER A 36 1.74 -5.87 11.74
C SER A 36 1.07 -7.17 11.32
N GLY A 37 0.22 -7.13 10.28
CA GLY A 37 -0.34 -8.34 9.66
C GLY A 37 0.75 -9.26 9.08
N TYR A 38 1.78 -8.70 8.46
CA TYR A 38 2.94 -9.49 7.99
C TYR A 38 3.71 -10.11 9.15
N LEU A 39 3.99 -9.36 10.20
CA LEU A 39 4.71 -9.87 11.38
C LEU A 39 3.93 -10.98 12.09
N GLN A 40 2.61 -10.83 12.19
CA GLN A 40 1.73 -11.80 12.83
C GLN A 40 1.28 -12.93 11.90
N LYS A 41 1.63 -12.89 10.60
CA LYS A 41 1.17 -13.84 9.57
C LYS A 41 -0.36 -13.81 9.42
N ASP A 42 -0.98 -12.68 9.74
CA ASP A 42 -2.43 -12.47 9.67
C ASP A 42 -2.80 -11.69 8.40
N TRP A 43 -3.27 -12.44 7.40
CA TRP A 43 -3.74 -11.84 6.16
C TRP A 43 -4.93 -10.89 6.39
N ASN A 44 -5.85 -11.22 7.29
CA ASN A 44 -7.04 -10.41 7.49
C ASN A 44 -6.67 -9.03 8.06
N MET A 45 -5.68 -8.97 8.95
CA MET A 45 -5.15 -7.71 9.45
C MET A 45 -4.54 -6.87 8.32
N THR A 46 -3.71 -7.45 7.47
CA THR A 46 -3.14 -6.79 6.29
C THR A 46 -4.24 -6.32 5.33
N ALA A 47 -5.14 -7.24 4.93
CA ALA A 47 -6.20 -6.97 3.96
C ALA A 47 -7.20 -5.91 4.46
N SER A 48 -7.41 -5.81 5.77
CA SER A 48 -8.30 -4.79 6.35
C SER A 48 -7.84 -3.36 6.07
N GLN A 49 -6.58 -3.15 5.71
CA GLN A 49 -6.04 -1.84 5.36
C GLN A 49 -6.15 -1.53 3.86
N LEU A 50 -6.47 -2.52 3.01
CA LEU A 50 -6.51 -2.38 1.56
C LEU A 50 -7.89 -1.93 1.08
N ALA A 51 -7.91 -1.06 0.07
CA ALA A 51 -9.13 -0.62 -0.59
C ALA A 51 -9.66 -1.68 -1.56
N ASP A 52 -10.94 -1.61 -1.88
CA ASP A 52 -11.47 -2.31 -3.04
C ASP A 52 -10.74 -1.83 -4.30
N GLY A 53 -10.31 -2.76 -5.15
CA GLY A 53 -9.51 -2.44 -6.33
C GLY A 53 -8.05 -2.08 -6.02
N PHE A 54 -7.52 -2.47 -4.84
CA PHE A 54 -6.10 -2.38 -4.51
C PHE A 54 -5.23 -3.02 -5.60
N THR A 55 -4.08 -2.38 -5.87
CA THR A 55 -3.06 -2.91 -6.78
C THR A 55 -1.67 -2.87 -6.16
N PHE A 56 -0.83 -3.82 -6.57
CA PHE A 56 0.57 -3.88 -6.16
C PHE A 56 1.48 -4.01 -7.37
N SER A 57 2.62 -3.29 -7.34
CA SER A 57 3.68 -3.40 -8.34
C SER A 57 5.04 -3.60 -7.67
N SER A 58 5.90 -4.40 -8.30
CA SER A 58 7.28 -4.59 -7.86
C SER A 58 8.21 -4.99 -9.00
N PRO A 59 9.54 -4.80 -8.86
CA PRO A 59 10.54 -5.26 -9.84
C PRO A 59 10.60 -6.77 -10.02
N ALA A 60 9.90 -7.56 -9.18
CA ALA A 60 9.83 -9.02 -9.31
C ALA A 60 8.85 -9.51 -10.39
N GLY A 61 8.42 -8.61 -11.27
CA GLY A 61 7.47 -8.92 -12.36
C GLY A 61 6.01 -8.79 -11.94
N ASP A 62 5.75 -8.04 -10.88
CA ASP A 62 4.40 -7.66 -10.48
C ASP A 62 4.08 -6.28 -11.10
N ASP A 63 3.02 -6.21 -11.91
CA ASP A 63 2.56 -4.96 -12.49
C ASP A 63 1.06 -4.81 -12.25
N HIS A 64 0.69 -3.91 -11.34
CA HIS A 64 -0.69 -3.62 -10.93
C HIS A 64 -1.50 -4.88 -10.60
N ILE A 65 -0.86 -5.88 -9.97
CA ILE A 65 -1.54 -7.13 -9.59
C ILE A 65 -2.64 -6.87 -8.56
N PRO A 66 -3.83 -7.49 -8.70
CA PRO A 66 -4.93 -7.28 -7.77
C PRO A 66 -4.72 -8.02 -6.45
N ILE A 67 -5.53 -7.68 -5.44
CA ILE A 67 -5.45 -8.19 -4.07
C ILE A 67 -5.38 -9.72 -3.98
N ALA A 68 -6.12 -10.45 -4.82
CA ALA A 68 -6.12 -11.91 -4.81
C ALA A 68 -4.75 -12.47 -5.20
N VAL A 69 -4.16 -11.95 -6.29
CA VAL A 69 -2.82 -12.33 -6.77
C VAL A 69 -1.76 -11.90 -5.76
N TYR A 70 -1.89 -10.70 -5.19
CA TYR A 70 -1.00 -10.20 -4.14
C TYR A 70 -0.99 -11.14 -2.92
N LYS A 71 -2.16 -11.60 -2.47
CA LYS A 71 -2.29 -12.56 -1.37
C LYS A 71 -1.52 -13.86 -1.66
N GLU A 72 -1.64 -14.38 -2.88
CA GLU A 72 -1.02 -15.66 -3.25
C GLU A 72 0.49 -15.53 -3.46
N ARG A 73 0.95 -14.45 -4.08
CA ARG A 73 2.35 -14.30 -4.49
C ARG A 73 3.23 -13.61 -3.46
N CYS A 74 2.71 -12.58 -2.80
CA CYS A 74 3.51 -11.69 -1.95
C CYS A 74 3.36 -11.99 -0.45
N PHE A 75 2.13 -12.21 0.02
CA PHE A 75 1.89 -12.42 1.45
C PHE A 75 2.60 -13.65 2.05
N PRO A 76 2.83 -14.77 1.35
CA PRO A 76 3.59 -15.90 1.89
C PRO A 76 5.01 -15.56 2.31
N ASN A 77 5.59 -14.45 1.83
CA ASN A 77 6.89 -13.94 2.28
C ASN A 77 6.86 -13.47 3.74
N SER A 78 5.69 -13.24 4.31
CA SER A 78 5.51 -12.92 5.73
C SER A 78 6.21 -13.92 6.66
N LYS A 79 6.33 -15.19 6.28
CA LYS A 79 7.04 -16.23 7.02
C LYS A 79 8.50 -15.88 7.33
N PHE A 80 9.11 -15.02 6.51
CA PHE A 80 10.50 -14.58 6.68
C PHE A 80 10.63 -13.32 7.55
N PHE A 81 9.54 -12.63 7.88
CA PHE A 81 9.59 -11.39 8.65
C PHE A 81 9.75 -11.70 10.13
N GLY A 82 10.87 -11.25 10.71
CA GLY A 82 11.16 -11.29 12.15
C GLY A 82 10.75 -10.00 12.85
N THR A 83 11.37 -8.89 12.50
CA THR A 83 10.99 -7.54 12.96
C THR A 83 10.96 -6.58 11.78
N ILE A 84 10.34 -5.42 11.99
CA ILE A 84 10.33 -4.34 11.02
C ILE A 84 10.52 -3.01 11.72
N ASP A 85 11.38 -2.17 11.15
CA ASP A 85 11.63 -0.80 11.57
C ASP A 85 11.31 0.15 10.42
N PHE A 86 10.85 1.36 10.76
CA PHE A 86 10.50 2.40 9.80
C PHE A 86 11.42 3.60 9.99
N PRO A 87 12.60 3.67 9.33
CA PRO A 87 13.47 4.82 9.35
C PRO A 87 12.77 6.12 8.93
N GLU A 88 11.86 6.03 7.94
CA GLU A 88 11.15 7.21 7.48
C GLU A 88 9.77 6.84 6.89
N ILE A 89 8.75 7.64 7.24
CA ILE A 89 7.44 7.64 6.59
C ILE A 89 7.11 9.10 6.25
N MET A 90 7.20 9.44 4.98
CA MET A 90 6.83 10.76 4.45
C MET A 90 5.43 10.70 3.87
N VAL A 91 4.55 11.61 4.29
CA VAL A 91 3.16 11.68 3.81
C VAL A 91 2.92 13.03 3.17
N ASP A 92 2.39 13.02 1.94
CA ASP A 92 1.99 14.19 1.19
C ASP A 92 0.64 13.96 0.48
N GLY A 93 -0.35 14.72 0.86
CA GLY A 93 -1.71 14.57 0.34
C GLY A 93 -2.27 13.17 0.63
N ASN A 94 -2.56 12.42 -0.43
CA ASN A 94 -3.05 11.05 -0.37
C ASN A 94 -1.96 10.02 -0.70
N LYS A 95 -0.69 10.35 -0.49
CA LYS A 95 0.47 9.55 -0.86
C LYS A 95 1.44 9.41 0.31
N ALA A 96 2.20 8.32 0.34
CA ALA A 96 3.32 8.18 1.26
C ALA A 96 4.52 7.51 0.57
N LEU A 97 5.71 7.93 0.99
CA LEU A 97 6.95 7.20 0.76
C LEU A 97 7.36 6.54 2.07
N VAL A 98 7.51 5.23 2.04
CA VAL A 98 7.79 4.40 3.21
C VAL A 98 9.16 3.75 3.04
N ILE A 99 10.11 4.13 3.89
CA ILE A 99 11.41 3.45 3.99
C ILE A 99 11.34 2.53 5.19
N TYR A 100 11.58 1.24 4.98
CA TYR A 100 11.55 0.26 6.05
C TYR A 100 12.67 -0.76 5.95
N GLU A 101 13.03 -1.31 7.12
CA GLU A 101 14.00 -2.38 7.27
C GLU A 101 13.33 -3.59 7.90
N ILE A 102 13.48 -4.75 7.27
CA ILE A 102 13.03 -6.02 7.79
C ILE A 102 14.24 -6.77 8.30
N THR A 103 14.27 -7.12 9.59
CA THR A 103 15.14 -8.19 10.06
C THR A 103 14.39 -9.50 9.89
N THR A 104 14.93 -10.36 9.05
CA THR A 104 14.32 -11.65 8.75
C THR A 104 14.51 -12.66 9.89
N THR A 105 13.73 -13.74 9.88
CA THR A 105 13.82 -14.83 10.86
C THR A 105 15.19 -15.52 10.89
N ASN A 106 16.01 -15.36 9.85
CA ASN A 106 17.41 -15.83 9.80
C ASN A 106 18.42 -14.68 9.95
N SER A 107 18.03 -13.59 10.60
CA SER A 107 18.85 -12.44 10.96
C SER A 107 19.44 -11.64 9.79
N LYS A 108 18.94 -11.81 8.57
CA LYS A 108 19.30 -10.92 7.46
C LYS A 108 18.49 -9.63 7.56
N VAL A 109 19.11 -8.51 7.24
CA VAL A 109 18.43 -7.22 7.17
C VAL A 109 18.21 -6.86 5.70
N ILE A 110 16.97 -6.53 5.38
CA ILE A 110 16.53 -6.11 4.05
C ILE A 110 15.94 -4.71 4.18
N ARG A 111 16.39 -3.79 3.34
CA ARG A 111 15.86 -2.42 3.29
C ARG A 111 15.12 -2.21 1.98
N ASN A 112 13.90 -1.68 2.08
CA ASN A 112 13.06 -1.37 0.95
C ASN A 112 12.51 0.05 1.02
N VAL A 113 12.06 0.53 -0.14
CA VAL A 113 11.26 1.75 -0.27
C VAL A 113 9.96 1.38 -0.97
N GLU A 114 8.85 1.90 -0.48
CA GLU A 114 7.55 1.73 -1.13
C GLU A 114 6.86 3.08 -1.30
N TYR A 115 6.23 3.25 -2.46
CA TYR A 115 5.32 4.36 -2.73
C TYR A 115 3.89 3.90 -2.57
N TRP A 116 3.17 4.56 -1.67
CA TRP A 116 1.81 4.22 -1.29
C TRP A 116 0.83 5.29 -1.76
N THR A 117 -0.34 4.88 -2.24
CA THR A 117 -1.47 5.80 -2.45
C THR A 117 -2.65 5.37 -1.61
N PHE A 118 -3.45 6.36 -1.18
CA PHE A 118 -4.62 6.13 -0.33
C PHE A 118 -5.89 6.65 -1.01
N SER A 119 -7.01 5.99 -0.72
CA SER A 119 -8.36 6.45 -1.04
C SER A 119 -9.30 6.02 0.08
N ASP A 120 -10.13 6.93 0.56
CA ASP A 120 -11.15 6.66 1.57
C ASP A 120 -10.63 5.98 2.84
N GLY A 121 -9.44 6.43 3.31
CA GLY A 121 -8.80 5.87 4.50
C GLY A 121 -8.28 4.44 4.33
N LYS A 122 -8.03 4.00 3.09
CA LYS A 122 -7.49 2.68 2.75
C LYS A 122 -6.34 2.82 1.77
N VAL A 123 -5.50 1.79 1.71
CA VAL A 123 -4.40 1.70 0.74
C VAL A 123 -4.97 1.34 -0.63
N LYS A 124 -4.81 2.23 -1.60
CA LYS A 124 -5.25 2.02 -2.98
C LYS A 124 -4.20 1.30 -3.82
N SER A 125 -2.94 1.68 -3.66
CA SER A 125 -1.84 1.00 -4.35
C SER A 125 -0.55 1.05 -3.55
N ILE A 126 0.28 0.06 -3.78
CA ILE A 126 1.67 0.01 -3.32
C ILE A 126 2.55 -0.29 -4.53
N GLU A 127 3.60 0.51 -4.68
CA GLU A 127 4.68 0.25 -5.63
C GLU A 127 5.97 0.09 -4.84
N CYS A 128 6.57 -1.10 -4.88
CA CYS A 128 7.76 -1.45 -4.13
C CYS A 128 9.00 -1.29 -4.99
N PHE A 129 10.01 -0.63 -4.44
CA PHE A 129 11.31 -0.38 -5.09
C PHE A 129 12.40 -1.12 -4.32
N PHE A 130 12.87 -2.23 -4.86
CA PHE A 130 14.05 -2.93 -4.36
C PHE A 130 15.01 -3.21 -5.51
N GLY A 131 16.30 -3.20 -5.21
CA GLY A 131 17.34 -3.43 -6.21
C GLY A 131 17.68 -4.91 -6.37
N GLY A 132 18.02 -5.32 -7.60
CA GLY A 132 18.63 -6.61 -7.88
C GLY A 132 17.69 -7.83 -7.76
N THR A 133 18.25 -8.99 -7.53
CA THR A 133 17.63 -10.29 -7.58
C THR A 133 16.81 -10.63 -6.33
N GLY A 134 15.82 -9.80 -5.95
CA GLY A 134 14.88 -10.11 -4.87
C GLY A 134 15.45 -10.01 -3.46
N VAL A 135 16.58 -9.37 -3.29
CA VAL A 135 17.18 -9.07 -2.01
C VAL A 135 17.38 -7.57 -1.96
N GLY A 136 16.65 -6.86 -1.13
CA GLY A 136 16.86 -5.44 -0.89
C GLY A 136 18.35 -5.10 -0.69
N TYR A 137 18.66 -3.86 -0.42
CA TYR A 137 20.03 -3.48 -0.11
C TYR A 137 20.53 -4.28 1.11
N PRO A 138 21.68 -4.97 1.03
CA PRO A 138 22.25 -5.60 2.20
C PRO A 138 22.53 -4.52 3.25
N ALA A 139 22.02 -4.69 4.46
CA ALA A 139 22.14 -3.69 5.53
C ALA A 139 23.61 -3.43 5.94
N ASN A 140 24.51 -4.34 5.64
CA ASN A 140 25.94 -4.21 5.91
C ASN A 140 26.75 -4.79 4.76
N ALA A 141 27.18 -3.92 3.83
CA ALA A 141 28.30 -4.22 2.93
C ALA A 141 29.64 -4.33 3.68
N GLN A 142 29.67 -4.14 5.00
CA GLN A 142 30.88 -4.08 5.80
C GLN A 142 31.30 -5.43 6.38
N ASN A 143 30.50 -6.47 6.22
CA ASN A 143 30.88 -7.83 6.64
C ASN A 143 31.30 -8.66 5.42
N LYS A 144 32.32 -8.17 4.69
CA LYS A 144 33.13 -8.98 3.79
C LYS A 144 34.47 -9.27 4.39
#